data_e01b58ebc98819e66290d003a79dbbe0
#
_entry.id   e01b58ebc98819e66290d003a79dbbe0
#
_cell.length_a   1.000
_cell.length_b   1.000
_cell.length_c   1.000
_cell.angle_alpha   90.00
_cell.angle_beta   90.00
_cell.angle_gamma   90.00
#
_symmetry.space_group_name_H-M   'P 1'
#
loop_
_entity.id
_entity.type
_entity.pdbx_description
1 polymer ?
#
loop_
_entity_poly.entity_id
_entity_poly.type
_entity_poly.pdbx_seq_one_letter_code
_entity_poly.pdbx_strand_id
1 'polypeptide(L)'
;MKKQLLVTAIGLAIVLGACSNKANNAGTVGESTTVATENTTVDNTDTTETSIALSKAKIHLKYSNLADNETRGRVKKALANAGLSEDKINKFFEAVDEYNNAVGSKNLVQEMTSIEAAFPTFDQDKLIDAWLNNNQGFVGRNCRITSYSLMGDFIKVGNKTPGDTTMLFNDFAAIDAKKIFEGEDKEKFDTIFSYIDVNNTHDTNELADEIVKSWNDKQISFDNDKMHMISVFMTMDDGKNAVQEFIGHTGVLVNDKDKYLFIEKLAFELPYQVDEFDNLQDVNDYLMGYYDNDAEGLTAKPIIFEDNHVMKEYRVLK
;
A
#
# COMPACT_ATOMS: atom_id res chain seq x y z
N MET A 1 35.13 25.83 -11.93
CA MET A 1 35.18 24.38 -11.68
C MET A 1 33.87 24.01 -11.04
N LYS A 2 32.94 23.48 -11.84
CA LYS A 2 31.60 23.03 -11.37
C LYS A 2 31.75 21.58 -10.89
N LYS A 3 31.57 21.33 -9.60
CA LYS A 3 31.44 19.97 -9.06
C LYS A 3 30.04 19.49 -9.36
N GLN A 4 29.91 18.53 -10.28
CA GLN A 4 28.70 17.72 -10.45
C GLN A 4 28.63 16.75 -9.27
N LEU A 5 27.61 16.89 -8.45
CA LEU A 5 27.19 15.85 -7.50
C LEU A 5 26.47 14.78 -8.30
N LEU A 6 27.08 13.63 -8.39
CA LEU A 6 26.45 12.40 -8.91
C LEU A 6 25.58 11.86 -7.77
N VAL A 7 24.29 12.10 -7.82
CA VAL A 7 23.31 11.44 -6.92
C VAL A 7 23.03 10.08 -7.52
N THR A 8 23.63 9.06 -6.93
CA THR A 8 23.29 7.67 -7.24
C THR A 8 21.98 7.35 -6.52
N ALA A 9 20.88 7.47 -7.24
CA ALA A 9 19.58 6.98 -6.77
C ALA A 9 19.62 5.45 -6.82
N ILE A 10 19.84 4.82 -5.65
CA ILE A 10 19.52 3.41 -5.46
C ILE A 10 18.03 3.39 -5.13
N GLY A 11 17.22 3.34 -6.19
CA GLY A 11 15.79 3.10 -6.07
C GLY A 11 15.60 1.63 -5.68
N LEU A 12 15.05 1.39 -4.49
CA LEU A 12 14.37 0.14 -4.22
C LEU A 12 13.09 0.18 -5.06
N ALA A 13 13.21 -0.30 -6.30
CA ALA A 13 12.08 -0.50 -7.17
C ALA A 13 11.25 -1.64 -6.56
N ILE A 14 10.14 -1.30 -5.92
CA ILE A 14 9.04 -2.25 -5.79
C ILE A 14 8.61 -2.51 -7.23
N VAL A 15 9.00 -3.67 -7.76
CA VAL A 15 8.70 -4.09 -9.14
C VAL A 15 7.19 -4.33 -9.19
N LEU A 16 6.44 -3.31 -9.59
CA LEU A 16 5.08 -3.48 -10.07
C LEU A 16 5.20 -4.15 -11.44
N GLY A 17 5.10 -5.48 -11.47
CA GLY A 17 5.10 -6.26 -12.70
C GLY A 17 3.86 -5.96 -13.53
N ALA A 18 3.93 -4.92 -14.37
CA ALA A 18 2.98 -4.73 -15.44
C ALA A 18 3.41 -5.60 -16.61
N CYS A 19 2.73 -6.72 -16.84
CA CYS A 19 2.84 -7.50 -18.07
C CYS A 19 2.36 -6.69 -19.27
N SER A 20 3.27 -6.06 -19.98
CA SER A 20 3.03 -5.51 -21.30
C SER A 20 3.54 -6.49 -22.36
N ASN A 21 2.64 -7.26 -22.95
CA ASN A 21 2.89 -8.03 -24.17
C ASN A 21 3.13 -7.06 -25.34
N LYS A 22 4.37 -6.94 -25.79
CA LYS A 22 4.67 -6.47 -27.14
C LYS A 22 5.31 -7.58 -27.93
N ALA A 23 4.51 -8.15 -28.83
CA ALA A 23 5.01 -8.95 -29.95
C ALA A 23 5.76 -8.05 -30.91
N ASN A 24 7.01 -8.37 -31.25
CA ASN A 24 7.63 -7.99 -32.50
C ASN A 24 8.45 -9.14 -33.08
N ASN A 25 8.00 -9.50 -34.30
CA ASN A 25 8.62 -10.42 -35.23
C ASN A 25 9.90 -9.82 -35.82
N ALA A 26 10.93 -10.63 -35.91
CA ALA A 26 11.82 -10.71 -37.10
C ALA A 26 12.86 -11.80 -36.85
N GLY A 27 12.83 -12.85 -37.51
CA GLY A 27 13.39 -13.72 -38.46
C GLY A 27 14.92 -13.88 -38.46
N THR A 28 15.40 -15.11 -38.41
CA THR A 28 16.05 -15.82 -39.51
C THR A 28 16.69 -17.15 -39.05
N VAL A 29 16.22 -18.25 -39.63
CA VAL A 29 16.90 -19.46 -40.20
C VAL A 29 18.09 -20.10 -39.50
N GLY A 30 17.96 -21.45 -39.27
CA GLY A 30 19.09 -22.38 -39.08
C GLY A 30 18.65 -23.76 -38.56
N GLU A 31 18.27 -24.63 -39.48
CA GLU A 31 18.38 -26.10 -39.58
C GLU A 31 18.38 -27.06 -38.38
N SER A 32 17.36 -27.89 -38.39
CA SER A 32 17.25 -29.35 -38.40
C SER A 32 18.11 -30.20 -37.43
N THR A 33 17.43 -30.92 -36.54
CA THR A 33 17.51 -32.40 -36.51
C THR A 33 16.30 -33.00 -35.75
N THR A 34 15.59 -33.87 -36.44
CA THR A 34 14.48 -34.70 -35.99
C THR A 34 14.97 -35.82 -35.05
N VAL A 35 14.31 -35.99 -33.90
CA VAL A 35 14.10 -37.31 -33.27
C VAL A 35 12.68 -37.36 -32.76
N ALA A 36 11.93 -38.31 -33.27
CA ALA A 36 10.60 -38.67 -32.81
C ALA A 36 10.69 -39.55 -31.57
N THR A 37 9.85 -39.32 -30.57
CA THR A 37 9.35 -40.39 -29.68
C THR A 37 8.04 -39.97 -28.99
N GLU A 38 7.02 -40.69 -29.33
CA GLU A 38 5.80 -41.14 -28.66
C GLU A 38 5.02 -40.23 -27.69
N ASN A 39 3.79 -40.09 -28.09
CA ASN A 39 2.63 -39.64 -27.30
C ASN A 39 2.41 -40.48 -26.04
N THR A 40 2.32 -39.78 -24.91
CA THR A 40 1.42 -40.19 -23.84
C THR A 40 0.62 -38.94 -23.41
N THR A 41 -0.61 -38.89 -23.82
CA THR A 41 -1.64 -37.97 -23.36
C THR A 41 -1.90 -38.26 -21.88
N VAL A 42 -1.50 -37.32 -21.02
CA VAL A 42 -2.04 -37.19 -19.65
C VAL A 42 -2.90 -35.94 -19.65
N ASP A 43 -4.18 -36.19 -19.48
CA ASP A 43 -5.24 -35.23 -19.36
C ASP A 43 -5.01 -34.37 -18.11
N ASN A 44 -4.61 -33.12 -18.30
CA ASN A 44 -4.32 -32.15 -17.23
C ASN A 44 -5.17 -30.88 -17.45
N THR A 45 -6.49 -31.08 -17.49
CA THR A 45 -7.47 -29.99 -17.74
C THR A 45 -8.24 -29.51 -16.52
N ASP A 46 -7.80 -29.78 -15.28
CA ASP A 46 -8.63 -29.39 -14.12
C ASP A 46 -8.00 -28.49 -13.05
N THR A 47 -6.73 -28.12 -13.18
CA THR A 47 -6.07 -27.28 -12.17
C THR A 47 -5.86 -25.83 -12.58
N THR A 48 -5.96 -25.52 -13.88
CA THR A 48 -5.68 -24.16 -14.38
C THR A 48 -6.90 -23.26 -14.40
N GLU A 49 -8.11 -23.82 -14.51
CA GLU A 49 -9.35 -23.03 -14.53
C GLU A 49 -9.78 -22.55 -13.14
N THR A 50 -9.47 -23.30 -12.07
CA THR A 50 -9.86 -22.94 -10.70
C THR A 50 -8.98 -21.80 -10.13
N SER A 51 -7.72 -21.73 -10.49
CA SER A 51 -6.80 -20.66 -10.07
C SER A 51 -7.06 -19.34 -10.81
N ILE A 52 -7.52 -19.41 -12.06
CA ILE A 52 -7.91 -18.24 -12.86
C ILE A 52 -9.27 -17.67 -12.43
N ALA A 53 -10.16 -18.50 -11.91
CA ALA A 53 -11.49 -18.09 -11.47
C ALA A 53 -11.46 -17.28 -10.15
N LEU A 54 -10.51 -17.52 -9.27
CA LEU A 54 -10.38 -16.81 -7.98
C LEU A 54 -9.63 -15.48 -8.10
N SER A 55 -8.71 -15.31 -9.05
CA SER A 55 -8.09 -14.02 -9.38
C SER A 55 -9.08 -13.03 -10.04
N LYS A 56 -10.30 -13.45 -10.30
CA LYS A 56 -11.40 -12.66 -10.86
C LYS A 56 -12.59 -12.49 -9.92
N ALA A 57 -12.41 -12.63 -8.63
CA ALA A 57 -13.40 -12.13 -7.68
C ALA A 57 -13.61 -10.64 -7.99
N LYS A 58 -14.78 -10.30 -8.57
CA LYS A 58 -15.11 -8.91 -8.86
C LYS A 58 -15.27 -8.21 -7.53
N ILE A 59 -14.25 -7.47 -7.14
CA ILE A 59 -14.32 -6.57 -6.01
C ILE A 59 -15.27 -5.44 -6.41
N HIS A 60 -16.32 -5.23 -5.64
CA HIS A 60 -17.23 -4.12 -5.84
C HIS A 60 -16.62 -2.88 -5.23
N LEU A 61 -15.87 -2.15 -6.03
CA LEU A 61 -15.10 -0.99 -5.63
C LEU A 61 -15.47 0.21 -6.51
N LYS A 62 -15.68 1.36 -5.88
CA LYS A 62 -15.60 2.65 -6.53
C LYS A 62 -14.44 3.42 -5.94
N TYR A 63 -13.82 4.28 -6.73
CA TYR A 63 -12.70 5.09 -6.28
C TYR A 63 -12.69 6.48 -6.86
N SER A 64 -12.02 7.39 -6.16
CA SER A 64 -11.73 8.76 -6.60
C SER A 64 -10.35 9.17 -6.09
N ASN A 65 -9.69 10.06 -6.81
CA ASN A 65 -8.45 10.68 -6.35
C ASN A 65 -8.69 12.00 -5.59
N LEU A 66 -9.87 12.17 -5.00
CA LEU A 66 -10.22 13.36 -4.22
C LEU A 66 -10.05 14.67 -5.02
N ALA A 67 -10.33 14.64 -6.31
CA ALA A 67 -10.17 15.80 -7.20
C ALA A 67 -11.49 16.59 -7.39
N ASP A 68 -12.62 16.07 -6.88
CA ASP A 68 -13.93 16.72 -6.94
C ASP A 68 -14.42 17.14 -5.51
N ASN A 69 -15.34 18.11 -5.51
CA ASN A 69 -15.83 18.66 -4.24
C ASN A 69 -16.85 17.76 -3.54
N GLU A 70 -17.60 16.92 -4.24
CA GLU A 70 -18.62 16.05 -3.65
C GLU A 70 -17.95 14.94 -2.84
N THR A 71 -17.01 14.21 -3.46
CA THR A 71 -16.22 13.16 -2.79
C THR A 71 -15.44 13.74 -1.61
N ARG A 72 -14.78 14.89 -1.80
CA ARG A 72 -14.07 15.59 -0.71
C ARG A 72 -14.99 15.95 0.46
N GLY A 73 -16.17 16.47 0.16
CA GLY A 73 -17.18 16.81 1.19
C GLY A 73 -17.66 15.58 1.96
N ARG A 74 -17.83 14.46 1.26
CA ARG A 74 -18.20 13.18 1.85
C ARG A 74 -17.11 12.65 2.79
N VAL A 75 -15.85 12.64 2.35
CA VAL A 75 -14.70 12.21 3.15
C VAL A 75 -14.51 13.12 4.38
N LYS A 76 -14.58 14.45 4.21
CA LYS A 76 -14.53 15.40 5.33
C LYS A 76 -15.57 15.07 6.40
N LYS A 77 -16.80 14.80 5.98
CA LYS A 77 -17.88 14.46 6.89
C LYS A 77 -17.65 13.14 7.62
N ALA A 78 -17.16 12.10 6.91
CA ALA A 78 -16.87 10.82 7.52
C ALA A 78 -15.75 10.92 8.56
N LEU A 79 -14.65 11.61 8.25
CA LEU A 79 -13.55 11.86 9.18
C LEU A 79 -14.01 12.67 10.42
N ALA A 80 -14.80 13.72 10.23
CA ALA A 80 -15.34 14.51 11.32
C ALA A 80 -16.28 13.68 12.23
N ASN A 81 -17.14 12.83 11.64
CA ASN A 81 -18.01 11.92 12.38
C ASN A 81 -17.22 10.86 13.17
N ALA A 82 -16.03 10.48 12.69
CA ALA A 82 -15.10 9.61 13.39
C ALA A 82 -14.27 10.32 14.48
N GLY A 83 -14.47 11.62 14.66
CA GLY A 83 -13.84 12.39 15.74
C GLY A 83 -12.52 13.07 15.37
N LEU A 84 -12.13 13.05 14.09
CA LEU A 84 -10.93 13.76 13.66
C LEU A 84 -11.17 15.28 13.72
N SER A 85 -10.21 16.03 14.24
CA SER A 85 -10.30 17.48 14.37
C SER A 85 -10.33 18.17 13.00
N GLU A 86 -11.02 19.31 12.93
CA GLU A 86 -11.12 20.12 11.71
C GLU A 86 -9.72 20.55 11.20
N ASP A 87 -8.79 20.87 12.10
CA ASP A 87 -7.42 21.22 11.76
C ASP A 87 -6.71 20.07 11.01
N LYS A 88 -6.82 18.83 11.52
CA LYS A 88 -6.21 17.67 10.86
C LYS A 88 -6.88 17.33 9.52
N ILE A 89 -8.20 17.45 9.45
CA ILE A 89 -8.95 17.29 8.20
C ILE A 89 -8.46 18.31 7.16
N ASN A 90 -8.31 19.58 7.55
CA ASN A 90 -7.84 20.63 6.66
C ASN A 90 -6.40 20.36 6.18
N LYS A 91 -5.48 20.00 7.09
CA LYS A 91 -4.09 19.63 6.76
C LYS A 91 -4.02 18.43 5.80
N PHE A 92 -4.88 17.44 5.97
CA PHE A 92 -4.98 16.33 5.03
C PHE A 92 -5.38 16.81 3.63
N PHE A 93 -6.41 17.67 3.53
CA PHE A 93 -6.83 18.17 2.22
C PHE A 93 -5.86 19.18 1.60
N GLU A 94 -5.10 19.92 2.40
CA GLU A 94 -3.95 20.72 1.90
C GLU A 94 -2.89 19.83 1.25
N ALA A 95 -2.61 18.67 1.84
CA ALA A 95 -1.68 17.70 1.26
C ALA A 95 -2.24 17.05 -0.03
N VAL A 96 -3.55 16.77 -0.08
CA VAL A 96 -4.24 16.33 -1.30
C VAL A 96 -4.14 17.41 -2.39
N ASP A 97 -4.38 18.68 -2.04
CA ASP A 97 -4.30 19.80 -2.97
C ASP A 97 -2.87 20.01 -3.49
N GLU A 98 -1.86 19.90 -2.62
CA GLU A 98 -0.44 19.96 -3.03
C GLU A 98 -0.15 18.92 -4.13
N TYR A 99 -0.58 17.68 -3.94
CA TYR A 99 -0.39 16.62 -4.92
C TYR A 99 -1.21 16.85 -6.20
N ASN A 100 -2.52 17.07 -6.06
CA ASN A 100 -3.43 17.20 -7.19
C ASN A 100 -3.10 18.40 -8.09
N ASN A 101 -2.61 19.50 -7.49
CA ASN A 101 -2.14 20.66 -8.24
C ASN A 101 -0.84 20.37 -9.00
N ALA A 102 0.09 19.62 -8.39
CA ALA A 102 1.36 19.29 -9.01
C ALA A 102 1.17 18.38 -10.24
N VAL A 103 0.31 17.36 -10.12
CA VAL A 103 0.09 16.41 -11.24
C VAL A 103 -0.99 16.87 -12.23
N GLY A 104 -1.83 17.82 -11.83
CA GLY A 104 -2.94 18.35 -12.62
C GLY A 104 -4.19 17.46 -12.59
N SER A 105 -5.31 18.02 -12.16
CA SER A 105 -6.58 17.31 -11.91
C SER A 105 -7.09 16.49 -13.10
N LYS A 106 -6.80 16.89 -14.33
CA LYS A 106 -7.17 16.14 -15.54
C LYS A 106 -6.52 14.76 -15.68
N ASN A 107 -5.47 14.49 -14.90
CA ASN A 107 -4.77 13.21 -14.88
C ASN A 107 -5.29 12.31 -13.77
N LEU A 108 -6.30 12.74 -13.02
CA LEU A 108 -6.86 12.11 -11.85
C LEU A 108 -8.32 11.73 -12.08
N VAL A 109 -8.77 10.69 -11.39
CA VAL A 109 -10.19 10.32 -11.31
C VAL A 109 -10.87 11.26 -10.32
N GLN A 110 -11.85 12.02 -10.83
CA GLN A 110 -12.51 13.07 -10.05
C GLN A 110 -13.63 12.51 -9.20
N GLU A 111 -14.72 12.08 -9.82
CA GLU A 111 -15.90 11.56 -9.14
C GLU A 111 -15.71 10.08 -8.79
N MET A 112 -16.45 9.61 -7.78
CA MET A 112 -16.50 8.19 -7.41
C MET A 112 -16.89 7.33 -8.60
N THR A 113 -15.93 6.59 -9.15
CA THR A 113 -16.05 5.83 -10.39
C THR A 113 -15.91 4.34 -10.11
N SER A 114 -16.87 3.54 -10.58
CA SER A 114 -16.77 2.07 -10.51
C SER A 114 -15.64 1.58 -11.41
N ILE A 115 -14.86 0.63 -10.90
CA ILE A 115 -13.84 -0.02 -11.71
C ILE A 115 -14.43 -1.20 -12.48
N GLU A 116 -13.97 -1.38 -13.72
CA GLU A 116 -14.25 -2.56 -14.55
C GLU A 116 -13.11 -3.58 -14.48
N ALA A 117 -11.91 -3.12 -14.09
CA ALA A 117 -10.72 -3.93 -13.85
C ALA A 117 -10.67 -4.43 -12.38
N ALA A 118 -9.74 -5.32 -12.08
CA ALA A 118 -9.55 -5.80 -10.70
C ALA A 118 -9.08 -4.67 -9.75
N PHE A 119 -8.35 -3.68 -10.28
CA PHE A 119 -7.77 -2.57 -9.51
C PHE A 119 -7.86 -1.26 -10.27
N PRO A 120 -7.85 -0.09 -9.56
CA PRO A 120 -7.67 1.21 -10.17
C PRO A 120 -6.42 1.24 -11.06
N THR A 121 -6.53 1.84 -12.23
CA THR A 121 -5.42 1.96 -13.17
C THR A 121 -5.10 3.42 -13.43
N PHE A 122 -3.80 3.74 -13.43
CA PHE A 122 -3.27 5.08 -13.67
C PHE A 122 -2.17 5.02 -14.73
N ASP A 123 -1.98 6.11 -15.44
CA ASP A 123 -0.74 6.36 -16.19
C ASP A 123 0.34 6.78 -15.17
N GLN A 124 0.96 5.78 -14.52
CA GLN A 124 1.90 6.00 -13.43
C GLN A 124 3.10 6.83 -13.88
N ASP A 125 3.68 6.53 -15.03
CA ASP A 125 4.84 7.26 -15.55
C ASP A 125 4.52 8.75 -15.71
N LYS A 126 3.35 9.07 -16.24
CA LYS A 126 2.89 10.45 -16.41
C LYS A 126 2.68 11.17 -15.08
N LEU A 127 2.14 10.47 -14.07
CA LEU A 127 1.92 11.06 -12.74
C LEU A 127 3.26 11.30 -12.03
N ILE A 128 4.18 10.34 -12.09
CA ILE A 128 5.53 10.44 -11.53
C ILE A 128 6.29 11.60 -12.19
N ASP A 129 6.31 11.66 -13.51
CA ASP A 129 6.95 12.75 -14.25
C ASP A 129 6.37 14.12 -13.88
N ALA A 130 5.05 14.21 -13.79
CA ALA A 130 4.38 15.46 -13.43
C ALA A 130 4.72 15.87 -11.98
N TRP A 131 4.74 14.91 -11.04
CA TRP A 131 5.14 15.16 -9.65
C TRP A 131 6.58 15.66 -9.56
N LEU A 132 7.53 14.94 -10.14
CA LEU A 132 8.95 15.27 -10.10
C LEU A 132 9.26 16.63 -10.74
N ASN A 133 8.57 16.97 -11.83
CA ASN A 133 8.78 18.24 -12.53
C ASN A 133 8.18 19.44 -11.79
N ASN A 134 7.11 19.26 -11.03
CA ASN A 134 6.37 20.38 -10.43
C ASN A 134 6.56 20.54 -8.93
N ASN A 135 7.27 19.61 -8.26
CA ASN A 135 7.37 19.61 -6.79
C ASN A 135 8.77 19.92 -6.22
N GLN A 136 9.68 20.45 -7.01
CA GLN A 136 10.94 21.06 -6.60
C GLN A 136 11.78 20.25 -5.58
N GLY A 137 11.80 18.92 -5.70
CA GLY A 137 12.67 18.06 -4.87
C GLY A 137 12.08 17.62 -3.54
N PHE A 138 10.81 17.93 -3.26
CA PHE A 138 10.08 17.25 -2.18
C PHE A 138 9.70 15.84 -2.63
N VAL A 139 10.13 14.82 -1.88
CA VAL A 139 9.87 13.42 -2.26
C VAL A 139 8.36 13.09 -2.27
N GLY A 140 7.56 13.76 -1.49
CA GLY A 140 6.13 13.51 -1.33
C GLY A 140 5.78 12.92 0.04
N ARG A 141 4.49 12.68 0.26
CA ARG A 141 4.00 11.86 1.37
C ARG A 141 3.64 10.48 0.82
N ASN A 142 3.79 9.46 1.64
CA ASN A 142 3.38 8.08 1.30
C ASN A 142 2.19 7.62 2.16
N CYS A 143 1.87 6.33 2.07
CA CYS A 143 0.80 5.68 2.83
C CYS A 143 1.01 5.83 4.35
N ARG A 144 2.21 5.57 4.87
CA ARG A 144 2.54 5.64 6.30
C ARG A 144 2.38 7.05 6.87
N ILE A 145 2.96 8.04 6.21
CA ILE A 145 2.85 9.46 6.61
C ILE A 145 1.38 9.90 6.59
N THR A 146 0.63 9.51 5.54
CA THR A 146 -0.78 9.89 5.41
C THR A 146 -1.65 9.25 6.48
N SER A 147 -1.51 7.93 6.69
CA SER A 147 -2.29 7.21 7.70
C SER A 147 -1.99 7.70 9.12
N TYR A 148 -0.72 7.94 9.44
CA TYR A 148 -0.35 8.49 10.75
C TYR A 148 -0.84 9.94 10.93
N SER A 149 -0.84 10.76 9.88
CA SER A 149 -1.41 12.12 9.96
C SER A 149 -2.89 12.12 10.32
N LEU A 150 -3.63 11.10 9.90
CA LEU A 150 -5.06 10.93 10.22
C LEU A 150 -5.28 10.24 11.57
N MET A 151 -4.47 9.23 11.91
CA MET A 151 -4.71 8.34 13.04
C MET A 151 -3.90 8.68 14.29
N GLY A 152 -2.81 9.45 14.20
CA GLY A 152 -1.81 9.60 15.25
C GLY A 152 -2.35 10.03 16.62
N ASP A 153 -3.44 10.83 16.66
CA ASP A 153 -4.08 11.23 17.92
C ASP A 153 -4.79 10.07 18.61
N PHE A 154 -5.18 9.05 17.86
CA PHE A 154 -5.88 7.87 18.37
C PHE A 154 -4.93 6.70 18.62
N ILE A 155 -3.63 6.86 18.34
CA ILE A 155 -2.62 5.83 18.56
C ILE A 155 -1.82 6.14 19.83
N LYS A 156 -1.79 5.19 20.77
CA LYS A 156 -0.95 5.22 21.95
C LYS A 156 0.23 4.30 21.76
N VAL A 157 1.41 4.75 22.16
CA VAL A 157 2.66 3.98 22.18
C VAL A 157 3.32 4.18 23.53
N GLY A 158 3.26 3.17 24.38
CA GLY A 158 3.78 3.28 25.75
C GLY A 158 5.30 3.12 25.81
N ASN A 159 5.86 2.25 25.01
CA ASN A 159 7.31 2.05 24.86
C ASN A 159 7.74 2.46 23.45
N LYS A 160 8.29 3.66 23.35
CA LYS A 160 8.74 4.27 22.08
C LYS A 160 10.17 3.83 21.74
N THR A 161 10.38 2.51 21.63
CA THR A 161 11.66 1.92 21.23
C THR A 161 11.48 1.29 19.84
N PRO A 162 11.84 2.01 18.76
CA PRO A 162 11.70 1.47 17.41
C PRO A 162 12.65 0.29 17.19
N GLY A 163 12.28 -0.60 16.29
CA GLY A 163 13.17 -1.57 15.65
C GLY A 163 14.10 -0.90 14.64
N ASP A 164 14.55 -1.67 13.65
CA ASP A 164 15.29 -1.12 12.53
C ASP A 164 14.38 -0.20 11.68
N THR A 165 14.84 1.02 11.44
CA THR A 165 14.12 2.06 10.68
C THR A 165 14.76 2.36 9.32
N THR A 166 15.69 1.54 8.86
CA THR A 166 16.45 1.80 7.61
C THR A 166 15.55 1.96 6.39
N MET A 167 14.40 1.28 6.34
CA MET A 167 13.42 1.43 5.26
C MET A 167 12.71 2.79 5.25
N LEU A 168 12.72 3.54 6.35
CA LEU A 168 12.00 4.80 6.52
C LEU A 168 12.78 6.03 6.01
N PHE A 169 13.91 5.84 5.31
CA PHE A 169 14.78 6.96 4.91
C PHE A 169 14.08 8.03 4.06
N ASN A 170 13.18 7.63 3.15
CA ASN A 170 12.37 8.57 2.36
C ASN A 170 11.24 9.19 3.20
N ASP A 171 10.68 8.43 4.14
CA ASP A 171 9.69 8.96 5.10
C ASP A 171 10.33 10.07 5.93
N PHE A 172 11.54 9.85 6.47
CA PHE A 172 12.27 10.86 7.24
C PHE A 172 12.60 12.09 6.39
N ALA A 173 13.05 11.89 5.14
CA ALA A 173 13.30 13.00 4.24
C ALA A 173 12.04 13.86 4.00
N ALA A 174 10.87 13.23 3.84
CA ALA A 174 9.59 13.92 3.68
C ALA A 174 9.15 14.64 4.97
N ILE A 175 9.24 13.95 6.10
CA ILE A 175 8.86 14.48 7.42
C ILE A 175 9.70 15.70 7.75
N ASP A 176 11.02 15.61 7.59
CA ASP A 176 11.96 16.70 7.92
C ASP A 176 11.80 17.91 6.98
N ALA A 177 11.59 17.66 5.68
CA ALA A 177 11.42 18.72 4.68
C ALA A 177 10.21 19.62 4.95
N LYS A 178 9.13 19.05 5.46
CA LYS A 178 7.85 19.75 5.73
C LYS A 178 7.52 19.87 7.21
N LYS A 179 8.38 19.36 8.12
CA LYS A 179 8.13 19.28 9.57
C LYS A 179 6.76 18.67 9.89
N ILE A 180 6.47 17.52 9.25
CA ILE A 180 5.14 16.90 9.33
C ILE A 180 4.88 16.36 10.74
N PHE A 181 5.88 15.72 11.33
CA PHE A 181 5.86 15.19 12.70
C PHE A 181 7.13 15.65 13.43
N GLU A 182 6.97 16.06 14.69
CA GLU A 182 8.08 16.45 15.55
C GLU A 182 7.90 15.83 16.95
N GLY A 183 8.98 15.70 17.71
CA GLY A 183 8.95 15.24 19.10
C GLY A 183 8.31 13.87 19.25
N GLU A 184 7.33 13.78 20.14
CA GLU A 184 6.65 12.51 20.48
C GLU A 184 5.93 11.87 19.29
N ASP A 185 5.34 12.66 18.39
CA ASP A 185 4.68 12.14 17.20
C ASP A 185 5.66 11.43 16.27
N LYS A 186 6.86 11.97 16.13
CA LYS A 186 7.91 11.31 15.35
C LYS A 186 8.38 10.02 16.01
N GLU A 187 8.57 10.01 17.34
CA GLU A 187 8.96 8.80 18.08
C GLU A 187 7.90 7.68 17.96
N LYS A 188 6.62 8.03 18.01
CA LYS A 188 5.52 7.09 17.78
C LYS A 188 5.54 6.54 16.35
N PHE A 189 5.67 7.43 15.36
CA PHE A 189 5.77 7.05 13.95
C PHE A 189 6.91 6.06 13.72
N ASP A 190 8.12 6.38 14.20
CA ASP A 190 9.30 5.54 14.07
C ASP A 190 9.07 4.15 14.71
N THR A 191 8.38 4.12 15.84
CA THR A 191 8.10 2.86 16.58
C THR A 191 7.08 1.98 15.87
N ILE A 192 6.01 2.57 15.32
CA ILE A 192 4.93 1.83 14.64
C ILE A 192 5.43 1.25 13.32
N PHE A 193 6.20 2.02 12.55
CA PHE A 193 6.59 1.67 11.19
C PHE A 193 7.99 1.06 11.07
N SER A 194 8.71 0.84 12.17
CA SER A 194 9.98 0.10 12.15
C SER A 194 9.77 -1.37 11.80
N TYR A 195 10.83 -2.02 11.30
CA TYR A 195 10.85 -3.48 11.14
C TYR A 195 10.59 -4.21 12.46
N ILE A 196 10.00 -5.39 12.35
CA ILE A 196 9.78 -6.35 13.44
C ILE A 196 10.56 -7.61 13.09
N ASP A 197 11.56 -7.97 13.87
CA ASP A 197 12.29 -9.23 13.71
C ASP A 197 11.35 -10.40 14.04
N VAL A 198 11.29 -11.40 13.16
CA VAL A 198 10.42 -12.57 13.28
C VAL A 198 11.17 -13.85 12.94
N ASN A 199 10.57 -15.00 13.28
CA ASN A 199 11.09 -16.30 12.87
C ASN A 199 11.01 -16.46 11.34
N ASN A 200 11.94 -17.25 10.78
CA ASN A 200 11.91 -17.62 9.38
C ASN A 200 10.83 -18.68 9.16
N THR A 201 9.61 -18.24 8.86
CA THR A 201 8.45 -19.09 8.60
C THR A 201 7.57 -18.46 7.50
N HIS A 202 6.78 -19.29 6.82
CA HIS A 202 5.73 -18.83 5.90
C HIS A 202 4.32 -19.01 6.52
N ASP A 203 4.23 -19.43 7.77
CA ASP A 203 2.95 -19.53 8.48
C ASP A 203 2.49 -18.12 8.91
N THR A 204 1.49 -17.61 8.23
CA THR A 204 0.93 -16.28 8.49
C THR A 204 0.32 -16.14 9.88
N ASN A 205 -0.11 -17.22 10.53
CA ASN A 205 -0.60 -17.16 11.91
C ASN A 205 0.55 -16.97 12.89
N GLU A 206 1.66 -17.72 12.69
CA GLU A 206 2.87 -17.57 13.52
C GLU A 206 3.42 -16.14 13.40
N LEU A 207 3.55 -15.63 12.16
CA LEU A 207 4.00 -14.25 11.92
C LEU A 207 3.07 -13.22 12.54
N ALA A 208 1.75 -13.41 12.42
CA ALA A 208 0.76 -12.51 13.03
C ALA A 208 0.88 -12.47 14.55
N ASP A 209 1.09 -13.62 15.19
CA ASP A 209 1.30 -13.71 16.66
C ASP A 209 2.57 -12.96 17.08
N GLU A 210 3.65 -13.04 16.30
CA GLU A 210 4.89 -12.30 16.57
C GLU A 210 4.72 -10.78 16.40
N ILE A 211 3.99 -10.34 15.37
CA ILE A 211 3.64 -8.93 15.18
C ILE A 211 2.83 -8.42 16.37
N VAL A 212 1.76 -9.13 16.73
CA VAL A 212 0.90 -8.77 17.88
C VAL A 212 1.72 -8.72 19.17
N LYS A 213 2.61 -9.71 19.38
CA LYS A 213 3.51 -9.71 20.54
C LYS A 213 4.42 -8.49 20.57
N SER A 214 5.07 -8.17 19.44
CA SER A 214 5.94 -7.00 19.31
C SER A 214 5.20 -5.70 19.63
N TRP A 215 3.97 -5.55 19.11
CA TRP A 215 3.16 -4.37 19.37
C TRP A 215 2.65 -4.29 20.80
N ASN A 216 2.33 -5.43 21.44
CA ASN A 216 2.01 -5.50 22.86
C ASN A 216 3.21 -5.10 23.74
N ASP A 217 4.42 -5.57 23.43
CA ASP A 217 5.65 -5.21 24.14
C ASP A 217 5.94 -3.69 24.05
N LYS A 218 5.57 -3.06 22.92
CA LYS A 218 5.63 -1.62 22.68
C LYS A 218 4.43 -0.87 23.23
N GLN A 219 3.43 -1.58 23.76
CA GLN A 219 2.15 -1.03 24.27
C GLN A 219 1.47 -0.15 23.22
N ILE A 220 1.42 -0.62 21.97
CA ILE A 220 0.71 0.04 20.87
C ILE A 220 -0.77 -0.30 20.99
N SER A 221 -1.62 0.72 21.03
CA SER A 221 -3.07 0.56 21.05
C SER A 221 -3.75 1.68 20.28
N PHE A 222 -4.95 1.39 19.78
CA PHE A 222 -5.78 2.30 19.01
C PHE A 222 -7.03 2.64 19.81
N ASP A 223 -7.42 3.90 19.83
CA ASP A 223 -8.51 4.43 20.66
C ASP A 223 -9.53 5.17 19.80
N ASN A 224 -10.07 4.46 18.79
CA ASN A 224 -11.15 4.93 17.94
C ASN A 224 -12.00 3.74 17.47
N ASP A 225 -13.31 3.85 17.56
CA ASP A 225 -14.28 2.80 17.18
C ASP A 225 -14.97 3.05 15.82
N LYS A 226 -14.57 4.11 15.11
CA LYS A 226 -15.20 4.53 13.85
C LYS A 226 -14.21 4.73 12.72
N MET A 227 -12.94 4.75 13.04
CA MET A 227 -11.86 4.94 12.10
C MET A 227 -10.70 4.02 12.49
N HIS A 228 -10.25 3.19 11.56
CA HIS A 228 -9.28 2.13 11.79
C HIS A 228 -8.10 2.25 10.84
N MET A 229 -6.90 1.96 11.31
CA MET A 229 -5.73 1.83 10.46
C MET A 229 -5.68 0.42 9.90
N ILE A 230 -5.81 0.28 8.59
CA ILE A 230 -5.62 -1.00 7.91
C ILE A 230 -4.19 -1.07 7.40
N SER A 231 -3.47 -2.10 7.80
CA SER A 231 -2.05 -2.28 7.47
C SER A 231 -1.80 -3.61 6.77
N VAL A 232 -1.02 -3.56 5.72
CA VAL A 232 -0.53 -4.74 4.98
C VAL A 232 0.87 -5.03 5.47
N PHE A 233 1.02 -6.05 6.30
CA PHE A 233 2.33 -6.55 6.70
C PHE A 233 2.90 -7.45 5.61
N MET A 234 4.18 -7.28 5.36
CA MET A 234 4.95 -8.00 4.35
C MET A 234 6.26 -8.48 4.93
N THR A 235 6.71 -9.62 4.48
CA THR A 235 7.96 -10.24 4.92
C THR A 235 9.14 -9.74 4.08
N MET A 236 10.23 -9.34 4.75
CA MET A 236 11.54 -9.09 4.17
C MET A 236 12.49 -10.22 4.57
N ASP A 237 12.99 -10.96 3.59
CA ASP A 237 14.06 -11.94 3.76
C ASP A 237 15.11 -11.71 2.66
N ASP A 238 16.29 -11.23 3.05
CA ASP A 238 17.43 -11.05 2.14
C ASP A 238 18.39 -12.24 2.13
N GLY A 239 18.06 -13.31 2.86
CA GLY A 239 18.85 -14.53 3.01
C GLY A 239 20.16 -14.34 3.78
N LYS A 240 20.37 -13.20 4.44
CA LYS A 240 21.62 -12.85 5.15
C LYS A 240 21.39 -12.36 6.57
N ASN A 241 20.30 -11.63 6.77
CA ASN A 241 19.92 -11.03 8.05
C ASN A 241 18.73 -11.79 8.66
N ALA A 242 18.24 -11.30 9.79
CA ALA A 242 16.99 -11.79 10.34
C ALA A 242 15.84 -11.55 9.36
N VAL A 243 14.87 -12.46 9.34
CA VAL A 243 13.60 -12.24 8.64
C VAL A 243 12.83 -11.17 9.39
N GLN A 244 12.22 -10.26 8.67
CA GLN A 244 11.55 -9.09 9.25
C GLN A 244 10.17 -8.89 8.62
N GLU A 245 9.21 -8.53 9.47
CA GLU A 245 7.91 -8.02 9.04
C GLU A 245 7.92 -6.50 9.03
N PHE A 246 7.23 -5.90 8.08
CA PHE A 246 7.07 -4.46 7.97
C PHE A 246 5.74 -4.07 7.35
N ILE A 247 5.26 -2.88 7.66
CA ILE A 247 4.08 -2.33 7.01
C ILE A 247 4.47 -1.83 5.61
N GLY A 248 4.20 -2.64 4.60
CA GLY A 248 4.46 -2.33 3.19
C GLY A 248 3.43 -1.33 2.62
N HIS A 249 2.19 -1.41 3.10
CA HIS A 249 1.14 -0.45 2.79
C HIS A 249 0.21 -0.22 3.97
N THR A 250 -0.42 0.95 4.03
CA THR A 250 -1.44 1.27 5.02
C THR A 250 -2.37 2.37 4.53
N GLY A 251 -3.61 2.31 4.99
CA GLY A 251 -4.62 3.34 4.78
C GLY A 251 -5.54 3.46 5.99
N VAL A 252 -6.49 4.37 5.92
CA VAL A 252 -7.46 4.62 6.98
C VAL A 252 -8.85 4.25 6.50
N LEU A 253 -9.46 3.31 7.18
CA LEU A 253 -10.83 2.88 6.95
C LEU A 253 -11.76 3.69 7.84
N VAL A 254 -12.80 4.28 7.28
CA VAL A 254 -13.81 5.02 8.01
C VAL A 254 -15.21 4.64 7.56
N ASN A 255 -16.14 4.52 8.51
CA ASN A 255 -17.53 4.22 8.21
C ASN A 255 -18.24 5.43 7.59
N ASP A 256 -18.95 5.23 6.49
CA ASP A 256 -19.86 6.20 5.90
C ASP A 256 -21.23 5.56 5.64
N LYS A 257 -22.11 5.62 6.62
CA LYS A 257 -23.44 4.98 6.64
C LYS A 257 -23.33 3.46 6.54
N ASP A 258 -23.75 2.91 5.39
CA ASP A 258 -23.75 1.49 5.04
C ASP A 258 -22.55 1.09 4.16
N LYS A 259 -21.58 1.98 4.01
CA LYS A 259 -20.37 1.77 3.22
C LYS A 259 -19.11 2.01 4.06
N TYR A 260 -18.00 1.56 3.53
CA TYR A 260 -16.66 1.79 4.05
C TYR A 260 -15.88 2.64 3.08
N LEU A 261 -15.24 3.69 3.57
CA LEU A 261 -14.29 4.49 2.81
C LEU A 261 -12.89 4.15 3.28
N PHE A 262 -12.07 3.63 2.38
CA PHE A 262 -10.66 3.40 2.62
C PHE A 262 -9.85 4.53 1.98
N ILE A 263 -9.17 5.30 2.83
CA ILE A 263 -8.42 6.50 2.44
C ILE A 263 -6.94 6.13 2.45
N GLU A 264 -6.32 6.19 1.28
CA GLU A 264 -4.92 5.80 1.13
C GLU A 264 -4.10 6.79 0.29
N LYS A 265 -2.79 6.68 0.37
CA LYS A 265 -1.82 7.34 -0.51
C LYS A 265 -0.99 6.24 -1.13
N LEU A 266 -1.09 6.06 -2.43
CA LEU A 266 -0.55 4.88 -3.10
C LEU A 266 0.98 4.77 -3.04
N ALA A 267 1.68 5.89 -3.25
CA ALA A 267 3.13 6.00 -3.07
C ALA A 267 3.51 7.50 -2.94
N PHE A 268 4.79 7.82 -2.78
CA PHE A 268 5.27 9.20 -2.68
C PHE A 268 4.85 10.04 -3.88
N GLU A 269 4.98 9.50 -5.08
CA GLU A 269 4.69 10.16 -6.36
C GLU A 269 3.32 9.81 -6.94
N LEU A 270 2.58 8.88 -6.33
CA LEU A 270 1.27 8.42 -6.79
C LEU A 270 0.11 9.07 -6.01
N PRO A 271 -1.13 9.00 -6.50
CA PRO A 271 -2.24 9.78 -5.97
C PRO A 271 -2.63 9.43 -4.52
N TYR A 272 -3.30 10.39 -3.87
CA TYR A 272 -4.29 10.08 -2.86
C TYR A 272 -5.46 9.38 -3.52
N GLN A 273 -6.04 8.42 -2.82
CA GLN A 273 -7.19 7.67 -3.27
C GLN A 273 -8.17 7.47 -2.13
N VAL A 274 -9.44 7.47 -2.45
CA VAL A 274 -10.48 6.97 -1.56
C VAL A 274 -11.24 5.89 -2.31
N ASP A 275 -11.35 4.74 -1.68
CA ASP A 275 -12.04 3.57 -2.18
C ASP A 275 -13.31 3.33 -1.37
N GLU A 276 -14.43 3.12 -2.07
CA GLU A 276 -15.71 2.79 -1.45
C GLU A 276 -15.97 1.31 -1.59
N PHE A 277 -16.15 0.64 -0.46
CA PHE A 277 -16.48 -0.78 -0.38
C PHE A 277 -17.86 -1.02 0.24
N ASP A 278 -18.50 -2.10 -0.18
CA ASP A 278 -19.77 -2.55 0.37
C ASP A 278 -19.62 -3.35 1.67
N ASN A 279 -18.46 -3.99 1.86
CA ASN A 279 -18.15 -4.83 3.01
C ASN A 279 -16.63 -4.94 3.25
N LEU A 280 -16.25 -5.41 4.44
CA LEU A 280 -14.86 -5.54 4.85
C LEU A 280 -14.11 -6.69 4.14
N GLN A 281 -14.82 -7.70 3.66
CA GLN A 281 -14.19 -8.77 2.89
C GLN A 281 -13.60 -8.25 1.59
N ASP A 282 -14.29 -7.31 0.93
CA ASP A 282 -13.79 -6.69 -0.30
C ASP A 282 -12.56 -5.82 -0.04
N VAL A 283 -12.43 -5.22 1.16
CA VAL A 283 -11.20 -4.50 1.59
C VAL A 283 -10.02 -5.46 1.67
N ASN A 284 -10.21 -6.62 2.35
CA ASN A 284 -9.17 -7.66 2.40
C ASN A 284 -8.78 -8.11 1.00
N ASP A 285 -9.76 -8.45 0.17
CA ASP A 285 -9.53 -9.02 -1.15
C ASP A 285 -8.84 -8.01 -2.09
N TYR A 286 -9.17 -6.71 -1.97
CA TYR A 286 -8.47 -5.63 -2.65
C TYR A 286 -7.00 -5.56 -2.25
N LEU A 287 -6.72 -5.50 -0.96
CA LEU A 287 -5.36 -5.38 -0.45
C LEU A 287 -4.54 -6.64 -0.75
N MET A 288 -5.08 -7.83 -0.52
CA MET A 288 -4.41 -9.09 -0.85
C MET A 288 -4.14 -9.21 -2.35
N GLY A 289 -5.12 -8.90 -3.18
CA GLY A 289 -4.97 -8.97 -4.63
C GLY A 289 -3.95 -7.98 -5.18
N TYR A 290 -3.78 -6.83 -4.52
CA TYR A 290 -2.84 -5.78 -4.94
C TYR A 290 -1.42 -6.01 -4.43
N TYR A 291 -1.27 -6.51 -3.20
CA TYR A 291 0.02 -6.59 -2.52
C TYR A 291 0.62 -7.99 -2.44
N ASP A 292 -0.15 -9.07 -2.68
CA ASP A 292 0.40 -10.42 -2.82
C ASP A 292 1.00 -10.62 -4.21
N ASN A 293 2.22 -10.09 -4.39
CA ASN A 293 2.92 -10.09 -5.68
C ASN A 293 4.00 -11.18 -5.78
N ASP A 294 4.23 -11.97 -4.74
CA ASP A 294 5.21 -13.05 -4.74
C ASP A 294 4.64 -14.31 -5.40
N ALA A 295 4.72 -14.35 -6.73
CA ALA A 295 4.26 -15.50 -7.52
C ALA A 295 5.11 -16.76 -7.33
N GLU A 296 6.36 -16.60 -6.86
CA GLU A 296 7.30 -17.71 -6.65
C GLU A 296 7.19 -18.28 -5.23
N GLY A 297 6.52 -17.58 -4.31
CA GLY A 297 6.33 -18.01 -2.92
C GLY A 297 7.63 -18.01 -2.12
N LEU A 298 8.51 -17.04 -2.39
CA LEU A 298 9.79 -16.89 -1.70
C LEU A 298 9.65 -16.32 -0.30
N THR A 299 8.57 -15.58 -0.05
CA THR A 299 8.23 -14.98 1.23
C THR A 299 6.87 -15.45 1.73
N ALA A 300 6.54 -15.17 2.97
CA ALA A 300 5.18 -15.40 3.47
C ALA A 300 4.17 -14.51 2.73
N LYS A 301 2.91 -14.93 2.73
CA LYS A 301 1.81 -14.13 2.19
C LYS A 301 1.59 -12.88 3.04
N PRO A 302 1.20 -11.73 2.45
CA PRO A 302 0.86 -10.55 3.22
C PRO A 302 -0.20 -10.82 4.27
N ILE A 303 -0.12 -10.12 5.40
CA ILE A 303 -1.10 -10.23 6.49
C ILE A 303 -1.79 -8.88 6.64
N ILE A 304 -3.12 -8.89 6.61
CA ILE A 304 -3.90 -7.65 6.78
C ILE A 304 -4.27 -7.47 8.24
N PHE A 305 -3.86 -6.35 8.80
CA PHE A 305 -4.21 -5.93 10.16
C PHE A 305 -5.24 -4.80 10.12
N GLU A 306 -6.16 -4.84 11.06
CA GLU A 306 -7.02 -3.75 11.45
C GLU A 306 -6.58 -3.28 12.83
N ASP A 307 -6.06 -2.06 12.92
CA ASP A 307 -5.41 -1.56 14.13
C ASP A 307 -4.30 -2.51 14.61
N ASN A 308 -4.38 -3.00 15.85
CA ASN A 308 -3.35 -3.87 16.46
C ASN A 308 -3.68 -5.36 16.43
N HIS A 309 -4.56 -5.82 15.56
CA HIS A 309 -4.91 -7.22 15.43
C HIS A 309 -5.14 -7.61 13.96
N VAL A 310 -5.08 -8.91 13.67
CA VAL A 310 -5.41 -9.41 12.33
C VAL A 310 -6.86 -9.05 12.00
N MET A 311 -7.08 -8.49 10.81
CA MET A 311 -8.41 -8.15 10.35
C MET A 311 -9.32 -9.38 10.40
N LYS A 312 -10.53 -9.25 10.90
CA LYS A 312 -11.46 -10.38 11.08
C LYS A 312 -11.77 -11.09 9.75
N GLU A 313 -11.82 -10.34 8.68
CA GLU A 313 -12.11 -10.80 7.33
C GLU A 313 -10.85 -11.26 6.58
N TYR A 314 -9.69 -11.30 7.26
CA TYR A 314 -8.43 -11.73 6.64
C TYR A 314 -8.55 -13.12 6.05
N ARG A 315 -8.14 -13.23 4.80
CA ARG A 315 -7.94 -14.48 4.09
C ARG A 315 -6.88 -14.34 3.01
N VAL A 316 -6.13 -15.40 2.80
CA VAL A 316 -5.22 -15.51 1.66
C VAL A 316 -6.04 -15.83 0.40
N LEU A 317 -5.80 -15.10 -0.68
CA LEU A 317 -6.38 -15.39 -1.99
C LEU A 317 -5.60 -16.54 -2.64
N LYS A 318 -6.33 -17.49 -3.28
CA LYS A 318 -5.75 -18.67 -3.93
C LYS A 318 -5.53 -18.42 -5.42
#